data_2ecda7e671e7b8609f08edbf1f97a005
#
_entry.id   2ecda7e671e7b8609f08edbf1f97a005
#
_cell.length_a   1.000
_cell.length_b   1.000
_cell.length_c   1.000
_cell.angle_alpha   90.00
_cell.angle_beta   90.00
_cell.angle_gamma   90.00
#
_symmetry.space_group_name_H-M   'P 1'
#
loop_
_entity.id
_entity.type
_entity.pdbx_description
1 polymer ?
#
loop_
_entity_poly.entity_id
_entity_poly.type
_entity_poly.pdbx_seq_one_letter_code
_entity_poly.pdbx_strand_id
1 'polypeptide(L)'
;MTGMDAVPESHSGWTFLTNHARVLASVADDPNVRIRDIAARCRLTERAVQRIIADLEQAGYLSHTREGRANAYRVIPGKVLRHPAEASLTVGSLLALLARDEVDHTPRTADNR
;
A
#
# COMPACT_ATOMS: atom_id res chain seq x y z
N MET A 1 12.79 -15.89 9.60
CA MET A 1 12.62 -15.43 9.69
C MET A 1 12.58 -14.71 9.54
N THR A 2 12.73 -14.63 9.43
CA THR A 2 12.71 -13.98 9.48
C THR A 2 12.51 -13.05 9.39
N GLY A 3 12.55 -12.93 9.46
CA GLY A 3 12.35 -12.06 9.64
C GLY A 3 12.28 -11.33 9.52
N MET A 4 12.48 -11.18 9.67
CA MET A 4 12.47 -10.56 9.73
C MET A 4 12.45 -9.78 9.46
N ASP A 5 12.60 -9.58 9.23
CA ASP A 5 12.66 -8.84 8.94
C ASP A 5 12.25 -7.91 8.95
N ALA A 6 12.10 -7.84 8.98
CA ALA A 6 11.81 -6.80 8.84
C ALA A 6 11.22 -6.00 9.79
N VAL A 7 10.67 -5.97 10.41
CA VAL A 7 10.09 -5.14 11.18
C VAL A 7 10.19 -5.32 12.33
N PRO A 8 10.45 -5.17 12.69
CA PRO A 8 10.55 -5.40 13.70
C PRO A 8 10.18 -5.04 14.71
N GLU A 9 10.37 -4.91 15.05
CA GLU A 9 10.26 -4.53 15.99
C GLU A 9 9.24 -4.67 16.69
N SER A 10 8.66 -4.53 16.88
CA SER A 10 7.72 -4.39 17.76
C SER A 10 6.70 -5.35 17.69
N HIS A 11 6.64 -6.22 16.91
CA HIS A 11 5.53 -7.01 16.87
C HIS A 11 5.84 -8.39 16.99
N SER A 12 4.89 -9.18 17.10
CA SER A 12 5.05 -10.55 17.26
C SER A 12 5.26 -11.26 15.97
N GLY A 13 5.58 -10.58 14.98
CA GLY A 13 5.97 -11.20 13.75
C GLY A 13 4.96 -11.20 12.65
N TRP A 14 3.74 -10.80 12.91
CA TRP A 14 2.79 -10.75 11.82
C TRP A 14 1.99 -9.45 11.83
N THR A 15 1.46 -9.12 10.66
CA THR A 15 0.62 -7.94 10.50
C THR A 15 -0.56 -8.34 9.62
N PHE A 16 -1.64 -7.58 9.71
CA PHE A 16 -2.80 -7.88 8.88
C PHE A 16 -2.57 -7.59 7.41
N LEU A 17 -1.72 -6.63 7.10
CA LEU A 17 -1.49 -6.28 5.72
C LEU A 17 -0.07 -6.65 5.32
N THR A 18 0.06 -7.03 4.09
CA THR A 18 1.39 -7.32 3.53
C THR A 18 2.08 -6.01 3.19
N ASN A 19 3.36 -6.09 2.94
CA ASN A 19 4.09 -4.93 2.45
C ASN A 19 3.59 -4.47 1.10
N HIS A 20 3.14 -5.40 0.26
CA HIS A 20 2.55 -5.02 -1.03
C HIS A 20 1.31 -4.17 -0.82
N ALA A 21 0.46 -4.54 0.13
CA ALA A 21 -0.73 -3.75 0.42
C ALA A 21 -0.36 -2.37 0.96
N ARG A 22 0.65 -2.29 1.81
CA ARG A 22 1.08 -1.01 2.36
C ARG A 22 1.63 -0.07 1.31
N VAL A 23 2.45 -0.60 0.41
CA VAL A 23 3.02 0.20 -0.66
C VAL A 23 1.91 0.69 -1.58
N LEU A 24 0.98 -0.19 -1.92
CA LEU A 24 -0.12 0.19 -2.79
C LEU A 24 -0.97 1.28 -2.15
N ALA A 25 -1.24 1.16 -0.86
CA ALA A 25 -2.01 2.17 -0.14
C ALA A 25 -1.29 3.51 -0.10
N SER A 26 0.03 3.48 0.03
CA SER A 26 0.82 4.70 0.03
C SER A 26 0.73 5.44 -1.30
N VAL A 27 0.77 4.69 -2.39
CA VAL A 27 0.66 5.25 -3.72
C VAL A 27 -0.76 5.77 -3.97
N ALA A 28 -1.76 5.05 -3.49
CA ALA A 28 -3.15 5.49 -3.66
C ALA A 28 -3.40 6.78 -2.91
N ASP A 29 -2.75 6.94 -1.76
CA ASP A 29 -2.89 8.13 -0.96
C ASP A 29 -2.23 9.34 -1.60
N ASP A 30 -1.10 9.13 -2.27
CA ASP A 30 -0.39 10.20 -2.95
C ASP A 30 0.25 9.64 -4.22
N PRO A 31 -0.38 9.83 -5.38
CA PRO A 31 0.14 9.28 -6.64
C PRO A 31 1.52 9.79 -7.03
N ASN A 32 1.94 10.89 -6.44
CA ASN A 32 3.25 11.46 -6.75
C ASN A 32 4.28 11.17 -5.68
N VAL A 33 3.98 10.27 -4.77
CA VAL A 33 4.87 9.96 -3.66
C VAL A 33 6.21 9.40 -4.19
N ARG A 34 7.29 9.76 -3.51
CA ARG A 34 8.60 9.28 -3.92
C ARG A 34 8.92 7.96 -3.26
N ILE A 35 9.76 7.19 -3.91
CA ILE A 35 10.17 5.89 -3.41
C ILE A 35 10.70 5.98 -1.98
N ARG A 36 11.53 6.98 -1.71
CA ARG A 36 12.10 7.06 -0.37
C ARG A 36 11.06 7.38 0.69
N ASP A 37 10.01 8.10 0.32
CA ASP A 37 8.96 8.41 1.28
C ASP A 37 8.09 7.19 1.55
N ILE A 38 7.85 6.38 0.53
CA ILE A 38 7.17 5.11 0.72
C ILE A 38 7.99 4.22 1.64
N ALA A 39 9.29 4.17 1.37
CA ALA A 39 10.18 3.32 2.16
C ALA A 39 10.17 3.73 3.63
N ALA A 40 10.24 5.03 3.90
CA ALA A 40 10.21 5.52 5.26
C ALA A 40 8.90 5.19 5.95
N ARG A 41 7.80 5.40 5.25
CA ARG A 41 6.48 5.16 5.79
C ARG A 41 6.24 3.70 6.09
N CYS A 42 6.71 2.82 5.22
CA CYS A 42 6.49 1.38 5.35
C CYS A 42 7.60 0.67 6.09
N ARG A 43 8.64 1.40 6.45
CA ARG A 43 9.82 0.82 7.12
C ARG A 43 10.48 -0.24 6.29
N LEU A 44 10.67 0.09 5.04
CA LEU A 44 11.32 -0.78 4.08
C LEU A 44 12.51 -0.05 3.47
N THR A 45 13.38 -0.79 2.82
CA THR A 45 14.43 -0.15 2.03
C THR A 45 13.83 0.33 0.72
N GLU A 46 14.49 1.27 0.07
CA GLU A 46 14.05 1.73 -1.23
C GLU A 46 14.06 0.61 -2.25
N ARG A 47 15.05 -0.26 -2.16
CA ARG A 47 15.14 -1.39 -3.05
C ARG A 47 13.92 -2.32 -2.90
N ALA A 48 13.53 -2.59 -1.66
CA ALA A 48 12.35 -3.41 -1.42
C ALA A 48 11.10 -2.76 -1.98
N VAL A 49 10.96 -1.45 -1.83
CA VAL A 49 9.82 -0.73 -2.39
C VAL A 49 9.80 -0.84 -3.90
N GLN A 50 10.95 -0.66 -4.54
CA GLN A 50 11.02 -0.78 -5.99
C GLN A 50 10.61 -2.15 -6.48
N ARG A 51 11.03 -3.19 -5.77
CA ARG A 51 10.66 -4.54 -6.12
C ARG A 51 9.15 -4.75 -5.96
N ILE A 52 8.58 -4.23 -4.88
CA ILE A 52 7.15 -4.35 -4.65
C ILE A 52 6.36 -3.63 -5.73
N ILE A 53 6.80 -2.43 -6.12
CA ILE A 53 6.15 -1.70 -7.19
C ILE A 53 6.21 -2.49 -8.49
N ALA A 54 7.34 -3.09 -8.79
CA ALA A 54 7.46 -3.90 -9.99
C ALA A 54 6.50 -5.10 -9.94
N ASP A 55 6.37 -5.73 -8.79
CA ASP A 55 5.43 -6.84 -8.63
C ASP A 55 4.00 -6.37 -8.87
N LEU A 56 3.64 -5.23 -8.31
CA LEU A 56 2.29 -4.69 -8.45
C LEU A 56 1.98 -4.31 -9.90
N GLU A 57 2.96 -3.75 -10.58
CA GLU A 57 2.78 -3.39 -11.98
C GLU A 57 2.67 -4.63 -12.86
N GLN A 58 3.50 -5.60 -12.61
CA GLN A 58 3.47 -6.80 -13.39
C GLN A 58 2.16 -7.55 -13.22
N ALA A 59 1.59 -7.52 -12.03
CA ALA A 59 0.32 -8.17 -11.76
C ALA A 59 -0.88 -7.36 -12.21
N GLY A 60 -0.68 -6.14 -12.69
CA GLY A 60 -1.77 -5.34 -13.23
C GLY A 60 -2.51 -4.48 -12.23
N TYR A 61 -1.96 -4.30 -11.01
CA TYR A 61 -2.62 -3.48 -10.00
C TYR A 61 -2.22 -2.02 -10.06
N LEU A 62 -1.11 -1.74 -10.72
CA LEU A 62 -0.52 -0.42 -10.69
C LEU A 62 0.10 -0.10 -12.04
N SER A 63 0.07 1.16 -12.43
CA SER A 63 0.82 1.63 -13.59
C SER A 63 1.44 2.98 -13.24
N HIS A 64 2.34 3.45 -14.07
CA HIS A 64 2.89 4.78 -13.85
C HIS A 64 3.22 5.44 -15.16
N THR A 65 3.27 6.77 -15.11
CA THR A 65 3.80 7.57 -16.22
C THR A 65 4.94 8.37 -15.66
N ARG A 66 5.85 8.76 -16.55
CA ARG A 66 6.97 9.56 -16.17
C ARG A 66 6.62 11.00 -16.42
N GLU A 67 6.82 11.84 -15.42
CA GLU A 67 6.55 13.26 -15.56
C GLU A 67 7.79 13.99 -15.13
N GLY A 68 8.59 14.39 -16.11
CA GLY A 68 9.87 14.97 -15.82
C GLY A 68 10.77 13.92 -15.20
N ARG A 69 11.24 14.16 -13.99
CA ARG A 69 12.11 13.22 -13.30
C ARG A 69 11.36 12.35 -12.33
N ALA A 70 10.06 12.54 -12.23
CA ALA A 70 9.27 11.82 -11.24
C ALA A 70 8.30 10.89 -11.91
N ASN A 71 7.82 9.90 -11.16
CA ASN A 71 6.78 9.01 -11.63
C ASN A 71 5.45 9.45 -11.04
N ALA A 72 4.40 9.33 -11.81
CA ALA A 72 3.05 9.52 -11.32
C ALA A 72 2.37 8.15 -11.41
N TYR A 73 1.91 7.65 -10.29
CA TYR A 73 1.35 6.31 -10.22
C TYR A 73 -0.15 6.31 -10.35
N ARG A 74 -0.69 5.20 -10.81
CA ARG A 74 -2.11 5.06 -10.96
C ARG A 74 -2.52 3.66 -10.57
N VAL A 75 -3.40 3.56 -9.61
CA VAL A 75 -3.93 2.29 -9.15
C VAL A 75 -5.04 1.85 -10.10
N ILE A 76 -5.16 0.56 -10.34
CA ILE A 76 -6.20 -0.02 -11.15
C ILE A 76 -7.26 -0.58 -10.20
N PRO A 77 -8.27 0.20 -9.84
CA PRO A 77 -9.14 -0.17 -8.72
C PRO A 77 -10.08 -1.34 -8.97
N GLY A 78 -10.37 -1.63 -10.21
CA GLY A 78 -11.29 -2.72 -10.52
C GLY A 78 -10.67 -4.10 -10.49
N LYS A 79 -9.36 -4.19 -10.29
CA LYS A 79 -8.68 -5.47 -10.29
C LYS A 79 -8.99 -6.23 -9.01
N VAL A 80 -9.35 -7.51 -9.13
CA VAL A 80 -9.65 -8.31 -7.95
C VAL A 80 -8.36 -8.75 -7.27
N LEU A 81 -8.47 -9.04 -5.99
CA LEU A 81 -7.32 -9.50 -5.23
C LEU A 81 -6.91 -10.88 -5.70
N ARG A 82 -5.63 -11.17 -5.57
CA ARG A 82 -5.04 -12.35 -6.22
C ARG A 82 -5.41 -13.67 -5.58
N HIS A 83 -5.48 -13.69 -4.27
CA HIS A 83 -5.69 -14.94 -3.58
C HIS A 83 -7.15 -15.37 -3.75
N PRO A 84 -7.40 -16.65 -4.02
CA PRO A 84 -8.78 -17.11 -4.21
C PRO A 84 -9.71 -16.77 -3.07
N ALA A 85 -9.20 -16.70 -1.86
CA ALA A 85 -10.03 -16.38 -0.71
C ALA A 85 -10.60 -14.98 -0.78
N GLU A 86 -9.95 -14.06 -1.50
CA GLU A 86 -10.42 -12.69 -1.63
C GLU A 86 -10.79 -12.31 -3.05
N ALA A 87 -10.96 -13.28 -3.92
CA ALA A 87 -11.17 -12.98 -5.33
C ALA A 87 -12.49 -12.28 -5.61
N SER A 88 -13.39 -12.19 -4.64
CA SER A 88 -14.62 -11.42 -4.81
C SER A 88 -14.44 -9.96 -4.46
N LEU A 89 -13.27 -9.58 -3.96
CA LEU A 89 -13.00 -8.19 -3.56
C LEU A 89 -12.08 -7.53 -4.55
N THR A 90 -12.26 -6.22 -4.72
CA THR A 90 -11.38 -5.47 -5.61
C THR A 90 -10.36 -4.69 -4.79
N VAL A 91 -9.28 -4.31 -5.44
CA VAL A 91 -8.28 -3.45 -4.84
C VAL A 91 -8.92 -2.14 -4.41
N GLY A 92 -9.84 -1.60 -5.22
CA GLY A 92 -10.50 -0.34 -4.87
C GLY A 92 -11.26 -0.44 -3.58
N SER A 93 -11.95 -1.55 -3.32
CA SER A 93 -12.71 -1.68 -2.10
C SER A 93 -11.79 -1.78 -0.88
N LEU A 94 -10.67 -2.47 -1.02
CA LEU A 94 -9.69 -2.53 0.06
C LEU A 94 -9.12 -1.15 0.37
N LEU A 95 -8.71 -0.44 -0.66
CA LEU A 95 -8.11 0.87 -0.47
C LEU A 95 -9.11 1.86 0.11
N ALA A 96 -10.38 1.75 -0.26
CA ALA A 96 -11.40 2.61 0.30
C ALA A 96 -11.54 2.42 1.81
N LEU A 97 -11.42 1.20 2.27
CA LEU A 97 -11.45 0.96 3.70
C LEU A 97 -10.27 1.58 4.42
N LEU A 98 -9.10 1.47 3.83
CA LEU A 98 -7.91 2.03 4.44
C LEU A 98 -7.95 3.55 4.49
N ALA A 99 -8.42 4.17 3.44
CA ALA A 99 -8.54 5.62 3.40
C ALA A 99 -9.59 6.11 4.37
N ARG A 100 -10.69 5.38 4.49
CA ARG A 100 -11.74 5.77 5.38
C ARG A 100 -11.28 5.74 6.81
N ASP A 101 -10.49 4.75 7.15
CA ASP A 101 -9.95 4.66 8.46
C ASP A 101 -9.14 5.87 8.82
N GLU A 102 -8.37 6.36 7.89
CA GLU A 102 -7.63 7.56 8.11
C GLU A 102 -8.52 8.76 8.30
N VAL A 103 -9.57 8.83 7.57
CA VAL A 103 -10.50 9.92 7.73
C VAL A 103 -11.18 9.86 9.08
N ASP A 104 -11.53 8.69 9.53
CA ASP A 104 -12.17 8.54 10.81
C ASP A 104 -11.29 8.95 11.94
N HIS A 105 -10.02 9.00 11.74
CA HIS A 105 -9.20 9.45 12.72
C HIS A 105 -9.46 10.80 13.14
N THR A 106 -9.92 11.57 12.24
CA THR A 106 -10.05 12.88 12.61
C THR A 106 -11.22 13.00 13.28
N PRO A 107 -11.31 13.33 14.02
CA PRO A 107 -12.19 13.54 14.88
C PRO A 107 -13.33 13.12 15.06
N ARG A 108 -13.68 12.68 15.29
CA ARG A 108 -14.55 12.17 15.53
C ARG A 108 -15.11 11.83 16.29
N THR A 109 -14.79 11.87 16.29
CA THR A 109 -15.30 11.41 16.80
C THR A 109 -15.90 11.19 17.22
N ALA A 110 -15.84 11.40 17.48
CA ALA A 110 -16.48 11.08 17.96
C ALA A 110 -17.37 10.76 17.99
N ASP A 111 -17.34 10.89 17.86
CA ASP A 111 -18.23 10.56 18.00
C ASP A 111 -18.84 9.97 18.14
N ASN A 112 -18.61 9.89 18.21
CA ASN A 112 -19.19 9.32 18.58
C ASN A 112 -19.62 8.87 18.98
N ARG A 113 -19.53 9.09 19.21
CA ARG A 113 -19.88 8.71 19.85
C ARG A 113 -20.23 8.32 20.18
#